data_0241c367d8780f732fc2496ca26ba2dd
#
_entry.id   0241c367d8780f732fc2496ca26ba2dd
#
_cell.length_a   1.000
_cell.length_b   1.000
_cell.length_c   1.000
_cell.angle_alpha   90.00
_cell.angle_beta   90.00
_cell.angle_gamma   90.00
#
_symmetry.space_group_name_H-M   'P 1'
#
loop_
_entity.id
_entity.type
_entity.pdbx_description
1 polymer ?
#
loop_
_entity_poly.entity_id
_entity_poly.type
_entity_poly.pdbx_seq_one_letter_code
_entity_poly.pdbx_strand_id
1 'polypeptide(L)' 'MARLELFGTAKCPHTREMRDWLEWKRTDFVEYDVDEDEVAYQRLQTLAQGQRMVPVLVEDGRVVQIGWQGRCCVVG' A
#
# COMPACT_ATOMS: atom_id res chain seq x y z
N MET A 1 -2.12 19.34 4.21
CA MET A 1 -1.98 18.52 3.02
C MET A 1 -2.05 17.05 3.41
N ALA A 2 -2.76 16.26 2.62
CA ALA A 2 -2.87 14.83 2.90
C ALA A 2 -1.54 14.14 2.63
N ARG A 3 -1.14 13.24 3.52
CA ARG A 3 0.05 12.42 3.36
C ARG A 3 -0.38 11.03 2.93
N LEU A 4 -0.01 10.67 1.71
CA LEU A 4 -0.34 9.36 1.16
C LEU A 4 0.83 8.40 1.34
N GLU A 5 0.52 7.19 1.76
CA GLU A 5 1.48 6.10 1.90
C GLU A 5 0.92 4.88 1.19
N LEU A 6 1.74 4.28 0.33
CA LEU A 6 1.38 3.07 -0.39
C LEU A 6 2.18 1.91 0.17
N PHE A 7 1.48 0.94 0.75
CA PHE A 7 2.10 -0.28 1.26
C PHE A 7 1.87 -1.39 0.24
N GLY A 8 2.94 -1.98 -0.25
CA GLY A 8 2.83 -3.01 -1.25
C GLY A 8 4.10 -3.84 -1.34
N THR A 9 4.21 -4.58 -2.43
CA THR A 9 5.39 -5.41 -2.69
C THR A 9 5.70 -5.36 -4.18
N ALA A 10 6.99 -5.45 -4.51
CA ALA A 10 7.44 -5.47 -5.89
C ALA A 10 6.89 -6.67 -6.67
N LYS A 11 6.52 -7.73 -5.97
CA LYS A 11 6.01 -8.95 -6.59
C LYS A 11 4.53 -8.87 -6.96
N CYS A 12 3.81 -7.88 -6.44
CA CYS A 12 2.37 -7.77 -6.68
C CYS A 12 2.10 -6.84 -7.85
N PRO A 13 1.53 -7.34 -8.95
CA PRO A 13 1.21 -6.48 -10.10
C PRO A 13 0.16 -5.41 -9.75
N HIS A 14 -0.70 -5.68 -8.79
CA HIS A 14 -1.72 -4.72 -8.40
C HIS A 14 -1.13 -3.55 -7.63
N THR A 15 -0.06 -3.77 -6.85
CA THR A 15 0.70 -2.70 -6.23
C THR A 15 1.28 -1.77 -7.28
N ARG A 16 1.86 -2.36 -8.33
CA ARG A 16 2.45 -1.60 -9.42
C ARG A 16 1.40 -0.77 -10.15
N GLU A 17 0.23 -1.35 -10.39
CA GLU A 17 -0.85 -0.63 -11.05
C GLU A 17 -1.31 0.57 -10.21
N MET A 18 -1.46 0.39 -8.90
CA MET A 18 -1.84 1.49 -8.01
C MET A 18 -0.76 2.57 -7.99
N ARG A 19 0.51 2.19 -7.93
CA ARG A 19 1.61 3.14 -7.97
C ARG A 19 1.57 3.95 -9.27
N ASP A 20 1.41 3.28 -10.40
CA ASP A 20 1.36 3.95 -11.70
C ASP A 20 0.19 4.93 -11.76
N TRP A 21 -0.95 4.54 -11.22
CA TRP A 21 -2.13 5.40 -11.17
C TRP A 21 -1.88 6.66 -10.32
N LEU A 22 -1.23 6.48 -9.14
CA LEU A 22 -0.90 7.63 -8.28
C LEU A 22 0.10 8.56 -8.97
N GLU A 23 1.08 8.01 -9.67
CA GLU A 23 2.04 8.81 -10.42
C GLU A 23 1.35 9.54 -11.58
N TRP A 24 0.45 8.88 -12.27
CA TRP A 24 -0.30 9.48 -13.36
C TRP A 24 -1.13 10.67 -12.87
N LYS A 25 -1.70 10.58 -11.69
CA LYS A 25 -2.47 11.66 -11.07
C LYS A 25 -1.57 12.76 -10.51
N ARG A 26 -0.27 12.57 -10.55
CA ARG A 26 0.72 13.49 -9.96
C ARG A 26 0.46 13.73 -8.47
N THR A 27 0.04 12.69 -7.79
CA THR A 27 -0.19 12.73 -6.35
C THR A 27 1.08 12.35 -5.63
N ASP A 28 1.51 13.16 -4.66
CA ASP A 28 2.69 12.84 -3.86
C ASP A 28 2.35 11.71 -2.89
N PHE A 29 3.20 10.70 -2.86
CA PHE A 29 3.04 9.58 -1.94
C PHE A 29 4.40 8.97 -1.61
N VAL A 30 4.44 8.23 -0.51
CA VAL A 30 5.61 7.45 -0.13
C VAL A 30 5.25 5.99 -0.31
N GLU A 31 6.11 5.24 -0.98
CA GLU A 31 5.91 3.82 -1.22
C GLU A 31 6.78 2.99 -0.31
N TYR A 32 6.19 1.95 0.28
CA TYR A 32 6.92 1.00 1.12
C TYR A 32 6.76 -0.40 0.55
N ASP A 33 7.87 -1.13 0.47
CA ASP A 33 7.86 -2.54 0.11
C ASP A 33 7.87 -3.36 1.40
N VAL A 34 6.73 -3.95 1.74
CA VAL A 34 6.58 -4.67 3.01
C VAL A 34 7.30 -6.00 3.04
N ASP A 35 7.78 -6.50 1.89
CA ASP A 35 8.64 -7.68 1.84
C ASP A 35 10.08 -7.34 2.24
N GLU A 36 10.52 -6.10 1.97
CA GLU A 36 11.89 -5.67 2.21
C GLU A 36 12.02 -4.85 3.49
N ASP A 37 10.93 -4.23 3.95
CA ASP A 37 10.94 -3.31 5.09
C ASP A 37 10.05 -3.88 6.19
N GLU A 38 10.69 -4.43 7.23
CA GLU A 38 9.99 -5.04 8.34
C GLU A 38 9.16 -4.03 9.13
N VAL A 39 9.66 -2.81 9.29
CA VAL A 39 8.92 -1.76 10.00
C VAL A 39 7.66 -1.41 9.23
N ALA A 40 7.75 -1.31 7.92
CA ALA A 40 6.58 -1.05 7.09
C ALA A 40 5.59 -2.20 7.18
N TYR A 41 6.06 -3.44 7.21
CA TYR A 41 5.19 -4.61 7.37
C TYR A 41 4.44 -4.56 8.69
N GLN A 42 5.12 -4.21 9.77
CA GLN A 42 4.48 -4.10 11.08
C GLN A 42 3.44 -2.97 11.10
N ARG A 43 3.76 -1.84 10.48
CA ARG A 43 2.78 -0.75 10.35
C ARG A 43 1.56 -1.18 9.56
N LEU A 44 1.77 -1.92 8.48
CA LEU A 44 0.67 -2.46 7.68
C LEU A 44 -0.23 -3.36 8.52
N GLN A 45 0.35 -4.25 9.31
CA GLN A 45 -0.44 -5.14 10.16
C GLN A 45 -1.29 -4.36 11.16
N THR A 46 -0.73 -3.31 11.75
CA THR A 46 -1.46 -2.45 12.69
C THR A 46 -2.58 -1.70 11.98
N LEU A 47 -2.30 -1.10 10.83
CA LEU A 47 -3.27 -0.30 10.09
C LEU A 47 -4.39 -1.17 9.52
N ALA A 48 -4.05 -2.33 9.03
CA ALA A 48 -4.99 -3.26 8.38
C ALA A 48 -5.54 -4.32 9.34
N GLN A 49 -5.32 -4.16 10.63
CA GLN A 49 -5.85 -5.04 11.68
C GLN A 49 -5.45 -6.51 11.46
N GLY A 50 -4.19 -6.73 11.12
CA GLY A 50 -3.64 -8.06 10.94
C GLY A 50 -3.84 -8.66 9.57
N GLN A 51 -4.53 -7.99 8.67
CA GLN A 51 -4.68 -8.47 7.30
C GLN A 51 -3.36 -8.31 6.55
N ARG A 52 -3.06 -9.27 5.69
CA ARG A 52 -1.80 -9.31 4.95
C ARG A 52 -2.00 -9.06 3.46
N MET A 53 -2.94 -8.19 3.14
CA MET A 53 -3.26 -7.88 1.75
C MET A 53 -2.58 -6.60 1.31
N VAL A 54 -2.07 -6.59 0.10
CA VAL A 54 -1.50 -5.43 -0.55
C VAL A 54 -2.11 -5.31 -1.95
N PRO A 55 -2.12 -4.14 -2.57
CA PRO A 55 -1.66 -2.87 -2.04
C PRO A 55 -2.64 -2.28 -1.03
N VAL A 56 -2.13 -1.45 -0.12
CA VAL A 56 -2.95 -0.70 0.82
C VAL A 56 -2.57 0.77 0.71
N LEU A 57 -3.55 1.61 0.48
CA LEU A 57 -3.35 3.05 0.42
C LEU A 57 -3.81 3.67 1.73
N VAL A 58 -2.93 4.46 2.32
CA VAL A 58 -3.14 5.10 3.60
C VAL A 58 -3.05 6.62 3.41
N GLU A 59 -4.02 7.34 3.95
CA GLU A 59 -4.02 8.80 3.94
C GLU A 59 -4.07 9.31 5.38
N ASP A 60 -3.04 10.06 5.77
CA ASP A 60 -2.93 10.64 7.10
C ASP A 60 -3.13 9.61 8.23
N GLY A 61 -2.57 8.42 8.05
CA GLY A 61 -2.66 7.35 9.03
C GLY A 61 -3.94 6.52 8.98
N ARG A 62 -4.79 6.74 7.98
CA ARG A 62 -6.04 5.99 7.81
C ARG A 62 -6.00 5.19 6.53
N VAL A 63 -6.43 3.94 6.61
CA VAL A 63 -6.57 3.11 5.43
C VAL A 63 -7.77 3.61 4.61
N VAL A 64 -7.49 4.02 3.37
CA VAL A 64 -8.54 4.52 2.48
C VAL A 64 -8.88 3.54 1.38
N GLN A 65 -7.97 2.62 1.07
CA GLN A 65 -8.23 1.61 0.04
C GLN A 65 -7.37 0.37 0.32
N ILE A 66 -7.98 -0.79 0.19
CA ILE A 66 -7.28 -2.08 0.26
C ILE A 66 -7.48 -2.78 -1.08
N GLY A 67 -6.37 -3.13 -1.74
CA GLY A 67 -6.40 -3.75 -3.04
C GLY A 67 -6.53 -2.73 -4.17
N TRP A 68 -6.52 -3.25 -5.39
CA TRP A 68 -6.64 -2.45 -6.61
C TRP A 68 -7.72 -3.08 -7.48
N GLN A 69 -8.79 -2.32 -7.73
CA GLN A 69 -9.93 -2.78 -8.53
C GLN A 69 -10.49 -4.12 -8.03
N GLY A 70 -10.59 -4.26 -6.70
CA GLY A 70 -11.10 -5.48 -6.09
C GLY A 70 -10.09 -6.63 -6.03
N ARG A 71 -8.85 -6.40 -6.40
CA ARG A 71 -7.78 -7.41 -6.43
C ARG A 71 -6.68 -7.06 -5.46
N CYS A 72 -6.09 -8.07 -4.85
CA CYS A 72 -5.00 -7.89 -3.92
C CYS A 72 -4.08 -9.11 -3.94
N CYS A 73 -2.87 -8.92 -3.40
CA CYS A 73 -1.93 -10.00 -3.16
C CYS A 73 -1.81 -10.23 -1.66
N VAL A 74 -1.50 -11.44 -1.26
CA VAL A 74 -1.27 -11.76 0.15
C VAL A 74 0.24 -11.79 0.40
N VAL A 75 0.67 -11.13 1.48
CA VAL A 75 2.09 -11.07 1.88
C VAL A 75 2.30 -11.76 3.22
N GLY A 76 3.53 -12.05 3.50
CA GLY A 76 3.97 -12.72 4.74
C GLY A 76 4.20 -14.16 4.53
#